data_6e0460499fc5071a3aea466a247e79e6
#
_entry.id   6e0460499fc5071a3aea466a247e79e6
#
_cell.length_a   1.000
_cell.length_b   1.000
_cell.length_c   1.000
_cell.angle_alpha   90.00
_cell.angle_beta   90.00
_cell.angle_gamma   90.00
#
_symmetry.space_group_name_H-M   'P 1'
#
loop_
_entity.id
_entity.type
_entity.pdbx_description
1 polymer ?
#
loop_
_entity_poly.entity_id
_entity_poly.type
_entity_poly.pdbx_seq_one_letter_code
_entity_poly.pdbx_strand_id
1 'polypeptide(L)'
;MIYNFSVENKIRLDEFLRENLPNCVKNQEISNSKIRRLIIAGSVFVNNSQIRRPAYIVFPKSKISVNFDENKFFYEKQPDDIKYEVTQKDVLFEDEYLIVINKPSLFPTEETIVGGQKRDNLHQAVIRWIWKNNPSLRNPPYVGIMHRLDRETSGAILFTKQRCVNNDIHKMFEEHSVKKIYHAIAVTNQKNQIKDSFFIENYMGRISPKSSAAKWGFVPEKNGGLYSKTEFKILNKSNYKNMDLFYIEAQLKTGRTHQIRVHLSSAGLPLLGDELYGGIPEKRIMLHSKCLEFVHPITKEQLKINAPIPDFFNKYYNL
;
A
#
# COMPACT_ATOMS: atom_id res chain seq x y z
N MET A 1 -0.77 -19.67 -25.62
CA MET A 1 -1.79 -20.53 -26.28
C MET A 1 -2.82 -19.64 -26.97
N ILE A 2 -3.48 -20.15 -28.02
CA ILE A 2 -4.54 -19.40 -28.71
C ILE A 2 -5.83 -20.19 -28.55
N TYR A 3 -6.86 -19.56 -28.03
CA TYR A 3 -8.21 -20.11 -27.89
C TYR A 3 -9.12 -19.44 -28.90
N ASN A 4 -9.86 -20.26 -29.66
CA ASN A 4 -10.76 -19.77 -30.73
C ASN A 4 -12.21 -20.11 -30.40
N PHE A 5 -13.08 -19.12 -30.59
CA PHE A 5 -14.54 -19.23 -30.35
C PHE A 5 -15.35 -18.70 -31.53
N SER A 6 -16.54 -19.21 -31.68
CA SER A 6 -17.56 -18.67 -32.57
C SER A 6 -18.74 -18.16 -31.74
N VAL A 7 -19.25 -17.00 -32.09
CA VAL A 7 -20.38 -16.35 -31.40
C VAL A 7 -21.67 -16.73 -32.02
N GLU A 8 -22.64 -17.19 -31.24
CA GLU A 8 -24.00 -17.55 -31.71
C GLU A 8 -25.00 -16.41 -31.53
N ASN A 9 -24.88 -15.65 -30.47
CA ASN A 9 -25.79 -14.57 -30.10
C ASN A 9 -25.08 -13.23 -29.95
N LYS A 10 -25.85 -12.14 -30.14
CA LYS A 10 -25.33 -10.79 -29.82
C LYS A 10 -25.07 -10.68 -28.32
N ILE A 11 -23.82 -10.44 -27.91
CA ILE A 11 -23.39 -10.42 -26.51
C ILE A 11 -22.19 -9.46 -26.31
N ARG A 12 -21.94 -9.02 -25.07
CA ARG A 12 -20.74 -8.27 -24.75
C ARG A 12 -19.53 -9.20 -24.69
N LEU A 13 -18.39 -8.71 -25.15
CA LEU A 13 -17.15 -9.47 -25.22
C LEU A 13 -16.68 -9.98 -23.85
N ASP A 14 -16.78 -9.14 -22.80
CA ASP A 14 -16.40 -9.53 -21.43
C ASP A 14 -17.35 -10.60 -20.84
N GLU A 15 -18.64 -10.55 -21.18
CA GLU A 15 -19.64 -11.56 -20.78
C GLU A 15 -19.40 -12.87 -21.52
N PHE A 16 -19.23 -12.82 -22.82
CA PHE A 16 -18.95 -14.00 -23.65
C PHE A 16 -17.71 -14.75 -23.16
N LEU A 17 -16.61 -14.03 -22.92
CA LEU A 17 -15.38 -14.66 -22.45
C LEU A 17 -15.48 -15.19 -21.02
N ARG A 18 -16.31 -14.60 -20.17
CA ARG A 18 -16.59 -15.09 -18.81
C ARG A 18 -17.26 -16.47 -18.84
N GLU A 19 -18.15 -16.69 -19.81
CA GLU A 19 -18.90 -17.94 -19.94
C GLU A 19 -18.09 -19.05 -20.63
N ASN A 20 -17.26 -18.68 -21.61
CA ASN A 20 -16.62 -19.65 -22.49
C ASN A 20 -15.15 -19.92 -22.20
N LEU A 21 -14.37 -18.91 -21.79
CA LEU A 21 -12.93 -19.08 -21.57
C LEU A 21 -12.57 -20.03 -20.42
N PRO A 22 -13.28 -20.03 -19.26
CA PRO A 22 -12.97 -20.96 -18.17
C PRO A 22 -13.08 -22.44 -18.56
N ASN A 23 -13.97 -22.78 -19.50
CA ASN A 23 -14.18 -24.15 -19.96
C ASN A 23 -13.01 -24.69 -20.78
N CYS A 24 -12.16 -23.80 -21.31
CA CYS A 24 -11.02 -24.15 -22.15
C CYS A 24 -9.72 -24.25 -21.38
N VAL A 25 -9.65 -23.62 -20.21
CA VAL A 25 -8.43 -23.56 -19.38
C VAL A 25 -8.53 -24.56 -18.23
N LYS A 26 -7.66 -25.56 -18.23
CA LYS A 26 -7.71 -26.66 -17.27
C LYS A 26 -7.43 -26.17 -15.82
N ASN A 27 -8.37 -26.46 -14.91
CA ASN A 27 -8.21 -26.38 -13.44
C ASN A 27 -8.00 -25.00 -12.80
N GLN A 28 -8.40 -23.89 -13.39
CA GLN A 28 -8.29 -22.58 -12.72
C GLN A 28 -9.53 -21.71 -12.94
N GLU A 29 -10.05 -21.14 -11.86
CA GLU A 29 -11.10 -20.12 -11.94
C GLU A 29 -10.56 -18.82 -12.56
N ILE A 30 -11.25 -18.32 -13.57
CA ILE A 30 -10.94 -17.03 -14.20
C ILE A 30 -11.90 -15.97 -13.71
N SER A 31 -11.43 -15.06 -12.86
CA SER A 31 -12.24 -13.95 -12.38
C SER A 31 -12.59 -12.95 -13.50
N ASN A 32 -13.72 -12.25 -13.36
CA ASN A 32 -14.12 -11.17 -14.26
C ASN A 32 -13.01 -10.11 -14.44
N SER A 33 -12.25 -9.84 -13.39
CA SER A 33 -11.12 -8.91 -13.45
C SER A 33 -10.00 -9.40 -14.35
N LYS A 34 -9.69 -10.71 -14.34
CA LYS A 34 -8.70 -11.33 -15.24
C LYS A 34 -9.14 -11.28 -16.69
N ILE A 35 -10.42 -11.57 -16.98
CA ILE A 35 -10.98 -11.47 -18.34
C ILE A 35 -10.88 -10.04 -18.89
N ARG A 36 -11.30 -9.05 -18.09
CA ARG A 36 -11.21 -7.64 -18.52
C ARG A 36 -9.76 -7.21 -18.74
N ARG A 37 -8.80 -7.70 -17.93
CA ARG A 37 -7.36 -7.47 -18.16
C ARG A 37 -6.87 -8.04 -19.47
N LEU A 38 -7.29 -9.25 -19.88
CA LEU A 38 -6.93 -9.84 -21.17
C LEU A 38 -7.38 -8.95 -22.33
N ILE A 39 -8.63 -8.46 -22.28
CA ILE A 39 -9.18 -7.60 -23.32
C ILE A 39 -8.40 -6.27 -23.39
N ILE A 40 -8.20 -5.60 -22.25
CA ILE A 40 -7.50 -4.30 -22.19
C ILE A 40 -6.02 -4.44 -22.62
N ALA A 41 -5.38 -5.56 -22.26
CA ALA A 41 -4.00 -5.85 -22.69
C ALA A 41 -3.87 -6.10 -24.20
N GLY A 42 -4.99 -6.29 -24.91
CA GLY A 42 -4.99 -6.55 -26.35
C GLY A 42 -4.74 -8.01 -26.71
N SER A 43 -4.97 -8.93 -25.80
CA SER A 43 -4.86 -10.38 -26.02
C SER A 43 -6.07 -10.95 -26.79
N VAL A 44 -7.10 -10.15 -27.06
CA VAL A 44 -8.35 -10.59 -27.66
C VAL A 44 -8.55 -9.94 -29.04
N PHE A 45 -8.88 -10.76 -30.01
CA PHE A 45 -9.16 -10.36 -31.39
C PHE A 45 -10.57 -10.80 -31.77
N VAL A 46 -11.30 -9.94 -32.45
CA VAL A 46 -12.61 -10.24 -33.05
C VAL A 46 -12.50 -10.06 -34.57
N ASN A 47 -12.77 -11.09 -35.34
CA ASN A 47 -12.60 -11.09 -36.81
C ASN A 47 -11.21 -10.54 -37.22
N ASN A 48 -10.16 -11.00 -36.56
CA ASN A 48 -8.75 -10.61 -36.72
C ASN A 48 -8.41 -9.17 -36.30
N SER A 49 -9.37 -8.39 -35.77
CA SER A 49 -9.13 -7.05 -35.25
C SER A 49 -8.92 -7.09 -33.75
N GLN A 50 -7.81 -6.48 -33.26
CA GLN A 50 -7.51 -6.42 -31.84
C GLN A 50 -8.52 -5.54 -31.10
N ILE A 51 -9.18 -6.08 -30.06
CA ILE A 51 -10.17 -5.36 -29.26
C ILE A 51 -9.61 -5.13 -27.85
N ARG A 52 -9.64 -3.87 -27.40
CA ARG A 52 -9.20 -3.47 -26.04
C ARG A 52 -10.34 -2.93 -25.16
N ARG A 53 -11.57 -2.98 -25.66
CA ARG A 53 -12.77 -2.50 -24.94
C ARG A 53 -13.58 -3.68 -24.41
N PRO A 54 -13.65 -3.92 -23.08
CA PRO A 54 -14.39 -5.04 -22.50
C PRO A 54 -15.88 -5.06 -22.87
N ALA A 55 -16.51 -3.89 -22.90
CA ALA A 55 -17.92 -3.75 -23.27
C ALA A 55 -18.17 -3.72 -24.81
N TYR A 56 -17.21 -4.19 -25.62
CA TYR A 56 -17.39 -4.32 -27.06
C TYR A 56 -18.51 -5.34 -27.35
N ILE A 57 -19.43 -5.00 -28.28
CA ILE A 57 -20.51 -5.89 -28.66
C ILE A 57 -20.02 -6.80 -29.80
N VAL A 58 -20.12 -8.09 -29.60
CA VAL A 58 -19.88 -9.11 -30.63
C VAL A 58 -21.22 -9.64 -31.19
N PHE A 59 -21.25 -9.95 -32.47
CA PHE A 59 -22.44 -10.37 -33.19
C PHE A 59 -22.34 -11.84 -33.59
N PRO A 60 -23.49 -12.48 -33.92
CA PRO A 60 -23.50 -13.86 -34.43
C PRO A 60 -22.52 -14.04 -35.60
N LYS A 61 -21.86 -15.19 -35.65
CA LYS A 61 -20.85 -15.57 -36.63
C LYS A 61 -19.50 -14.83 -36.48
N SER A 62 -19.33 -13.93 -35.48
CA SER A 62 -18.01 -13.35 -35.19
C SER A 62 -17.05 -14.44 -34.70
N LYS A 63 -15.80 -14.40 -35.18
CA LYS A 63 -14.74 -15.28 -34.73
C LYS A 63 -13.91 -14.52 -33.66
N ILE A 64 -13.79 -15.09 -32.46
CA ILE A 64 -12.99 -14.52 -31.39
C ILE A 64 -11.76 -15.40 -31.21
N SER A 65 -10.57 -14.80 -31.17
CA SER A 65 -9.35 -15.47 -30.75
C SER A 65 -8.75 -14.77 -29.52
N VAL A 66 -8.33 -15.56 -28.54
CA VAL A 66 -7.71 -15.09 -27.31
C VAL A 66 -6.31 -15.66 -27.24
N ASN A 67 -5.30 -14.79 -27.28
CA ASN A 67 -3.90 -15.19 -27.24
C ASN A 67 -3.25 -14.73 -25.95
N PHE A 68 -2.84 -15.66 -25.08
CA PHE A 68 -2.10 -15.37 -23.87
C PHE A 68 -1.23 -16.55 -23.41
N ASP A 69 -0.22 -16.23 -22.63
CA ASP A 69 0.62 -17.21 -21.94
C ASP A 69 -0.08 -17.59 -20.61
N GLU A 70 -0.54 -18.84 -20.50
CA GLU A 70 -1.23 -19.32 -19.29
C GLU A 70 -0.35 -19.18 -18.04
N ASN A 71 0.93 -19.52 -18.15
CA ASN A 71 1.83 -19.45 -17.01
C ASN A 71 1.97 -18.01 -16.49
N LYS A 72 2.05 -17.03 -17.39
CA LYS A 72 2.09 -15.60 -17.02
C LYS A 72 0.75 -15.09 -16.59
N PHE A 73 -0.34 -15.56 -17.20
CA PHE A 73 -1.69 -15.10 -16.90
C PHE A 73 -2.18 -15.58 -15.53
N PHE A 74 -1.85 -16.82 -15.16
CA PHE A 74 -2.15 -17.37 -13.84
C PHE A 74 -1.04 -17.12 -12.82
N TYR A 75 0.12 -16.63 -13.27
CA TYR A 75 1.18 -16.24 -12.35
C TYR A 75 0.72 -15.04 -11.53
N GLU A 76 0.32 -15.29 -10.31
CA GLU A 76 0.19 -14.27 -9.29
C GLU A 76 1.49 -14.27 -8.49
N LYS A 77 2.27 -13.16 -8.64
CA LYS A 77 3.44 -12.97 -7.80
C LYS A 77 2.97 -13.08 -6.35
N GLN A 78 3.34 -14.17 -5.68
CA GLN A 78 3.09 -14.30 -4.26
C GLN A 78 3.74 -13.11 -3.57
N PRO A 79 3.02 -12.40 -2.71
CA PRO A 79 3.62 -11.30 -1.98
C PRO A 79 4.71 -11.88 -1.08
N ASP A 80 5.89 -11.25 -1.10
CA ASP A 80 7.02 -11.55 -0.21
C ASP A 80 6.69 -11.05 1.21
N ASP A 81 5.58 -11.52 1.80
CA ASP A 81 5.21 -11.19 3.16
C ASP A 81 6.06 -12.01 4.13
N ILE A 82 6.55 -11.33 5.14
CA ILE A 82 7.20 -12.01 6.25
C ILE A 82 6.15 -12.73 7.11
N LYS A 83 6.55 -13.84 7.73
CA LYS A 83 5.80 -14.41 8.86
C LYS A 83 6.09 -13.56 10.10
N TYR A 84 5.05 -13.11 10.79
CA TYR A 84 5.22 -12.21 11.91
C TYR A 84 4.19 -12.45 13.00
N GLU A 85 4.67 -12.46 14.23
CA GLU A 85 3.87 -12.43 15.44
C GLU A 85 4.37 -11.29 16.33
N VAL A 86 3.44 -10.59 16.96
CA VAL A 86 3.78 -9.52 17.90
C VAL A 86 4.50 -10.10 19.11
N THR A 87 5.58 -9.45 19.51
CA THR A 87 6.33 -9.74 20.74
C THR A 87 6.32 -8.53 21.68
N GLN A 88 6.72 -8.72 22.93
CA GLN A 88 6.79 -7.61 23.90
C GLN A 88 7.68 -6.43 23.40
N LYS A 89 8.71 -6.73 22.59
CA LYS A 89 9.60 -5.70 22.03
C LYS A 89 8.93 -4.82 20.97
N ASP A 90 7.86 -5.32 20.37
CA ASP A 90 7.11 -4.60 19.35
C ASP A 90 6.04 -3.69 19.96
N VAL A 91 5.68 -3.88 21.20
CA VAL A 91 4.71 -3.06 21.93
C VAL A 91 5.40 -1.78 22.40
N LEU A 92 5.07 -0.65 21.75
CA LEU A 92 5.64 0.67 22.09
C LEU A 92 4.88 1.36 23.22
N PHE A 93 3.59 1.09 23.31
CA PHE A 93 2.68 1.59 24.34
C PHE A 93 1.47 0.66 24.44
N GLU A 94 1.00 0.41 25.64
CA GLU A 94 -0.24 -0.32 25.86
C GLU A 94 -0.88 0.11 27.17
N ASP A 95 -2.20 0.39 27.14
CA ASP A 95 -3.04 0.58 28.31
C ASP A 95 -4.37 -0.16 28.15
N GLU A 96 -5.40 0.23 28.90
CA GLU A 96 -6.74 -0.36 28.80
C GLU A 96 -7.41 -0.07 27.44
N TYR A 97 -7.16 1.09 26.84
CA TYR A 97 -7.89 1.64 25.69
C TYR A 97 -7.14 1.54 24.38
N LEU A 98 -5.83 1.65 24.42
CA LEU A 98 -4.96 1.81 23.25
C LEU A 98 -3.81 0.80 23.26
N ILE A 99 -3.34 0.47 22.07
CA ILE A 99 -2.06 -0.21 21.87
C ILE A 99 -1.34 0.37 20.65
N VAL A 100 -0.05 0.67 20.80
CA VAL A 100 0.81 1.14 19.70
C VAL A 100 1.89 0.10 19.45
N ILE A 101 1.97 -0.36 18.20
CA ILE A 101 2.89 -1.42 17.79
C ILE A 101 3.95 -0.85 16.85
N ASN A 102 5.18 -1.33 16.99
CA ASN A 102 6.24 -1.15 16.00
C ASN A 102 6.08 -2.16 14.87
N LYS A 103 5.31 -1.79 13.85
CA LYS A 103 5.04 -2.66 12.70
C LYS A 103 6.33 -2.97 11.93
N PRO A 104 6.62 -4.23 11.58
CA PRO A 104 7.71 -4.55 10.67
C PRO A 104 7.40 -4.09 9.25
N SER A 105 8.43 -3.93 8.41
CA SER A 105 8.25 -3.78 6.97
C SER A 105 7.83 -5.11 6.33
N LEU A 106 7.25 -5.07 5.12
CA LEU A 106 6.81 -6.23 4.35
C LEU A 106 5.67 -7.04 5.02
N PHE A 107 4.90 -6.40 5.88
CA PHE A 107 3.74 -7.00 6.52
C PHE A 107 2.52 -6.07 6.40
N PRO A 108 1.37 -6.56 5.87
CA PRO A 108 0.17 -5.72 5.71
C PRO A 108 -0.37 -5.23 7.06
N THR A 109 -0.99 -4.06 7.08
CA THR A 109 -1.68 -3.55 8.28
C THR A 109 -3.01 -4.25 8.50
N GLU A 110 -3.78 -4.46 7.44
CA GLU A 110 -5.14 -4.98 7.45
C GLU A 110 -5.32 -6.11 6.44
N GLU A 111 -6.44 -6.80 6.53
CA GLU A 111 -6.75 -7.91 5.64
C GLU A 111 -6.72 -7.48 4.17
N THR A 112 -5.99 -8.22 3.37
CA THR A 112 -5.97 -8.10 1.91
C THR A 112 -6.10 -9.50 1.31
N ILE A 113 -6.78 -9.59 0.17
CA ILE A 113 -6.95 -10.82 -0.57
C ILE A 113 -6.05 -10.79 -1.80
N VAL A 114 -5.21 -11.80 -1.96
CA VAL A 114 -4.37 -11.99 -3.15
C VAL A 114 -4.55 -13.44 -3.61
N GLY A 115 -4.90 -13.63 -4.89
CA GLY A 115 -5.11 -14.97 -5.43
C GLY A 115 -6.23 -15.77 -4.73
N GLY A 116 -7.26 -15.09 -4.22
CA GLY A 116 -8.34 -15.74 -3.48
C GLY A 116 -8.00 -16.13 -2.03
N GLN A 117 -6.76 -15.94 -1.60
CA GLN A 117 -6.32 -16.24 -0.24
C GLN A 117 -6.22 -14.99 0.62
N LYS A 118 -6.68 -15.08 1.85
CA LYS A 118 -6.50 -14.06 2.87
C LYS A 118 -5.05 -14.05 3.33
N ARG A 119 -4.45 -12.86 3.32
CA ARG A 119 -3.09 -12.66 3.84
C ARG A 119 -3.15 -12.42 5.34
N ASP A 120 -2.17 -12.97 6.07
CA ASP A 120 -1.97 -12.56 7.45
C ASP A 120 -1.58 -11.07 7.52
N ASN A 121 -1.91 -10.43 8.62
CA ASN A 121 -1.77 -8.98 8.75
C ASN A 121 -1.61 -8.56 10.20
N LEU A 122 -1.14 -7.33 10.41
CA LEU A 122 -0.83 -6.82 11.74
C LEU A 122 -2.06 -6.76 12.64
N HIS A 123 -3.22 -6.41 12.13
CA HIS A 123 -4.45 -6.39 12.91
C HIS A 123 -4.74 -7.76 13.54
N GLN A 124 -4.63 -8.84 12.77
CA GLN A 124 -4.81 -10.19 13.28
C GLN A 124 -3.69 -10.60 14.26
N ALA A 125 -2.45 -10.19 13.99
CA ALA A 125 -1.33 -10.46 14.89
C ALA A 125 -1.49 -9.74 16.24
N VAL A 126 -2.03 -8.51 16.25
CA VAL A 126 -2.34 -7.76 17.48
C VAL A 126 -3.49 -8.44 18.26
N ILE A 127 -4.54 -8.92 17.58
CA ILE A 127 -5.62 -9.69 18.21
C ILE A 127 -5.04 -10.94 18.88
N ARG A 128 -4.19 -11.72 18.17
CA ARG A 128 -3.55 -12.91 18.72
C ARG A 128 -2.67 -12.57 19.94
N TRP A 129 -1.92 -11.47 19.88
CA TRP A 129 -1.08 -10.98 20.98
C TRP A 129 -1.91 -10.69 22.24
N ILE A 130 -2.94 -9.84 22.12
CA ILE A 130 -3.79 -9.48 23.26
C ILE A 130 -4.50 -10.70 23.83
N TRP A 131 -5.01 -11.59 22.96
CA TRP A 131 -5.72 -12.80 23.41
C TRP A 131 -4.79 -13.74 24.16
N LYS A 132 -3.60 -13.97 23.65
CA LYS A 132 -2.58 -14.81 24.30
C LYS A 132 -2.18 -14.29 25.69
N ASN A 133 -2.09 -12.97 25.85
CA ASN A 133 -1.71 -12.32 27.10
C ASN A 133 -2.88 -12.12 28.07
N ASN A 134 -4.11 -12.48 27.68
CA ASN A 134 -5.31 -12.41 28.53
C ASN A 134 -6.06 -13.74 28.52
N PRO A 135 -5.57 -14.77 29.25
CA PRO A 135 -6.15 -16.12 29.21
C PRO A 135 -7.59 -16.20 29.69
N SER A 136 -8.10 -15.21 30.41
CA SER A 136 -9.51 -15.14 30.88
C SER A 136 -10.49 -14.81 29.75
N LEU A 137 -10.04 -14.32 28.61
CA LEU A 137 -10.90 -13.98 27.47
C LEU A 137 -11.37 -15.25 26.76
N ARG A 138 -12.70 -15.48 26.75
CA ARG A 138 -13.30 -16.60 26.02
C ARG A 138 -13.37 -16.42 24.51
N ASN A 139 -13.37 -15.18 24.03
CA ASN A 139 -13.46 -14.81 22.62
C ASN A 139 -12.30 -13.89 22.25
N PRO A 140 -11.93 -13.80 20.96
CA PRO A 140 -10.95 -12.84 20.49
C PRO A 140 -11.31 -11.42 20.90
N PRO A 141 -10.33 -10.65 21.43
CA PRO A 141 -10.57 -9.28 21.86
C PRO A 141 -10.90 -8.37 20.66
N TYR A 142 -11.63 -7.29 20.96
CA TYR A 142 -11.83 -6.23 20.00
C TYR A 142 -10.52 -5.46 19.79
N VAL A 143 -10.19 -5.19 18.52
CA VAL A 143 -9.11 -4.29 18.11
C VAL A 143 -9.62 -3.42 16.96
N GLY A 144 -9.56 -2.10 17.10
CA GLY A 144 -9.99 -1.14 16.09
C GLY A 144 -8.81 -0.60 15.28
N ILE A 145 -8.95 -0.55 13.96
CA ILE A 145 -7.98 0.05 13.04
C ILE A 145 -8.36 1.52 12.85
N MET A 146 -7.53 2.44 13.32
CA MET A 146 -7.79 3.88 13.24
C MET A 146 -7.04 4.55 12.08
N HIS A 147 -5.90 4.01 11.71
CA HIS A 147 -5.10 4.42 10.54
C HIS A 147 -4.29 3.25 10.03
N ARG A 148 -3.56 3.47 8.94
CA ARG A 148 -2.78 2.40 8.30
C ARG A 148 -1.41 2.88 7.88
N LEU A 149 -0.47 1.95 7.87
CA LEU A 149 0.81 2.07 7.21
C LEU A 149 0.82 1.17 5.96
N ASP A 150 1.55 1.59 4.93
CA ASP A 150 1.77 0.75 3.77
C ASP A 150 2.48 -0.56 4.19
N ARG A 151 2.31 -1.61 3.40
CA ARG A 151 2.96 -2.92 3.63
C ARG A 151 4.47 -2.78 3.87
N GLU A 152 5.13 -1.96 3.04
CA GLU A 152 6.58 -1.74 3.06
C GLU A 152 7.05 -0.80 4.17
N THR A 153 6.16 0.02 4.71
CA THR A 153 6.47 0.99 5.78
C THR A 153 6.52 0.29 7.11
N SER A 154 7.55 0.54 7.90
CA SER A 154 7.67 0.07 9.28
C SER A 154 7.36 1.18 10.29
N GLY A 155 7.26 0.84 11.59
CA GLY A 155 7.20 1.81 12.69
C GLY A 155 5.85 1.91 13.39
N ALA A 156 5.68 2.98 14.15
CA ALA A 156 4.56 3.18 15.06
C ALA A 156 3.21 3.21 14.35
N ILE A 157 2.30 2.34 14.81
CA ILE A 157 0.89 2.30 14.39
C ILE A 157 -0.01 2.08 15.60
N LEU A 158 -1.07 2.88 15.69
CA LEU A 158 -2.04 2.88 16.79
C LEU A 158 -3.26 2.01 16.46
N PHE A 159 -3.67 1.19 17.43
CA PHE A 159 -4.95 0.49 17.47
C PHE A 159 -5.71 0.85 18.74
N THR A 160 -7.04 0.79 18.69
CA THR A 160 -7.88 0.89 19.88
C THR A 160 -8.21 -0.51 20.39
N LYS A 161 -8.27 -0.67 21.73
CA LYS A 161 -8.67 -1.91 22.40
C LYS A 161 -10.13 -1.86 22.89
N GLN A 162 -10.73 -0.67 22.90
CA GLN A 162 -12.10 -0.41 23.33
C GLN A 162 -12.87 0.42 22.30
N ARG A 163 -14.13 0.07 22.05
CA ARG A 163 -14.98 0.80 21.07
C ARG A 163 -15.31 2.22 21.50
N CYS A 164 -15.38 2.48 22.82
CA CYS A 164 -15.75 3.78 23.36
C CYS A 164 -14.80 4.91 22.97
N VAL A 165 -13.52 4.60 22.66
CA VAL A 165 -12.53 5.61 22.25
C VAL A 165 -12.41 5.78 20.73
N ASN A 166 -13.10 4.98 19.93
CA ASN A 166 -12.93 4.99 18.47
C ASN A 166 -13.28 6.35 17.86
N ASN A 167 -14.40 6.94 18.27
CA ASN A 167 -14.86 8.21 17.72
C ASN A 167 -13.87 9.35 18.03
N ASP A 168 -13.33 9.40 19.24
CA ASP A 168 -12.36 10.43 19.63
C ASP A 168 -11.05 10.26 18.83
N ILE A 169 -10.53 9.02 18.71
CA ILE A 169 -9.33 8.75 17.92
C ILE A 169 -9.59 9.04 16.45
N HIS A 170 -10.73 8.63 15.89
CA HIS A 170 -11.07 8.88 14.48
C HIS A 170 -11.11 10.40 14.21
N LYS A 171 -11.78 11.15 15.08
CA LYS A 171 -11.86 12.62 14.99
C LYS A 171 -10.46 13.25 15.03
N MET A 172 -9.57 12.79 15.91
CA MET A 172 -8.20 13.30 15.97
C MET A 172 -7.42 13.07 14.65
N PHE A 173 -7.64 11.93 13.98
CA PHE A 173 -7.02 11.68 12.65
C PHE A 173 -7.66 12.54 11.56
N GLU A 174 -8.97 12.75 11.57
CA GLU A 174 -9.69 13.60 10.61
C GLU A 174 -9.31 15.07 10.76
N GLU A 175 -9.22 15.57 11.97
CA GLU A 175 -8.83 16.95 12.29
C GLU A 175 -7.31 17.18 12.21
N HIS A 176 -6.55 16.14 11.84
CA HIS A 176 -5.09 16.20 11.74
C HIS A 176 -4.37 16.60 13.04
N SER A 177 -5.01 16.38 14.19
CA SER A 177 -4.43 16.66 15.51
C SER A 177 -3.42 15.60 15.97
N VAL A 178 -3.42 14.42 15.34
CA VAL A 178 -2.35 13.42 15.51
C VAL A 178 -1.13 13.85 14.69
N LYS A 179 -0.03 14.22 15.37
CA LYS A 179 1.24 14.51 14.71
C LYS A 179 1.93 13.20 14.34
N LYS A 180 2.25 13.05 13.05
CA LYS A 180 2.87 11.86 12.47
C LYS A 180 4.22 12.24 11.89
N ILE A 181 5.29 11.71 12.47
CA ILE A 181 6.67 11.95 12.03
C ILE A 181 7.23 10.65 11.45
N TYR A 182 7.76 10.74 10.24
CA TYR A 182 8.40 9.65 9.55
C TYR A 182 9.87 9.96 9.31
N HIS A 183 10.70 8.94 9.36
CA HIS A 183 12.06 9.02 8.88
C HIS A 183 12.19 8.23 7.57
N ALA A 184 12.95 8.79 6.65
CA ALA A 184 13.12 8.25 5.32
C ALA A 184 14.56 8.41 4.84
N ILE A 185 15.01 7.49 3.95
CA ILE A 185 16.24 7.66 3.20
C ILE A 185 15.87 7.82 1.74
N ALA A 186 16.18 8.97 1.16
CA ALA A 186 15.98 9.27 -0.24
C ALA A 186 17.33 9.28 -0.98
N VAL A 187 17.27 9.07 -2.29
CA VAL A 187 18.47 9.05 -3.14
C VAL A 187 18.29 9.95 -4.35
N THR A 188 19.36 10.58 -4.80
CA THR A 188 19.37 11.31 -6.07
C THR A 188 20.74 11.27 -6.73
N ASN A 189 20.75 11.32 -8.06
CA ASN A 189 21.96 11.59 -8.85
C ASN A 189 21.94 13.01 -9.45
N GLN A 190 20.90 13.79 -9.13
CA GLN A 190 20.77 15.17 -9.60
C GLN A 190 21.57 16.10 -8.69
N LYS A 191 22.45 16.90 -9.29
CA LYS A 191 23.28 17.90 -8.56
C LYS A 191 22.50 19.17 -8.17
N ASN A 192 21.18 19.08 -8.01
CA ASN A 192 20.36 20.21 -7.60
C ASN A 192 20.58 20.54 -6.12
N GLN A 193 20.66 21.83 -5.81
CA GLN A 193 20.67 22.26 -4.42
C GLN A 193 19.30 21.98 -3.78
N ILE A 194 19.27 21.01 -2.89
CA ILE A 194 18.07 20.66 -2.12
C ILE A 194 18.12 21.48 -0.83
N LYS A 195 17.05 22.23 -0.57
CA LYS A 195 16.89 23.03 0.65
C LYS A 195 16.81 22.10 1.87
N ASP A 196 17.40 22.50 2.99
CA ASP A 196 17.40 21.70 4.21
C ASP A 196 16.00 21.54 4.82
N SER A 197 15.06 22.43 4.49
CA SER A 197 13.65 22.30 4.85
C SER A 197 12.78 22.79 3.68
N PHE A 198 11.73 22.03 3.39
CA PHE A 198 10.75 22.34 2.36
C PHE A 198 9.41 21.66 2.66
N PHE A 199 8.38 22.05 1.95
CA PHE A 199 7.10 21.35 2.00
C PHE A 199 6.58 21.08 0.59
N ILE A 200 5.72 20.08 0.47
CA ILE A 200 4.99 19.77 -0.76
C ILE A 200 3.51 19.75 -0.41
N GLU A 201 2.76 20.46 -1.19
CA GLU A 201 1.32 20.66 -1.03
C GLU A 201 0.65 20.55 -2.40
N ASN A 202 -0.30 19.62 -2.53
CA ASN A 202 -0.99 19.35 -3.78
C ASN A 202 -2.23 18.48 -3.56
N TYR A 203 -2.84 18.04 -4.66
CA TYR A 203 -3.94 17.07 -4.63
C TYR A 203 -3.45 15.74 -5.20
N MET A 204 -3.79 14.64 -4.55
CA MET A 204 -3.36 13.30 -4.89
C MET A 204 -4.52 12.36 -5.18
N GLY A 205 -4.31 11.45 -6.10
CA GLY A 205 -5.27 10.39 -6.43
C GLY A 205 -4.58 9.19 -7.05
N ARG A 206 -5.35 8.14 -7.29
CA ARG A 206 -4.84 6.97 -8.00
C ARG A 206 -4.68 7.30 -9.48
N ILE A 207 -3.47 7.12 -10.02
CA ILE A 207 -3.15 7.39 -11.44
C ILE A 207 -3.07 6.11 -12.27
N SER A 208 -2.98 4.93 -11.64
CA SER A 208 -2.99 3.65 -12.35
C SER A 208 -4.42 3.12 -12.54
N PRO A 209 -4.70 2.38 -13.63
CA PRO A 209 -5.97 1.66 -13.80
C PRO A 209 -6.24 0.72 -12.61
N LYS A 210 -7.53 0.47 -12.31
CA LYS A 210 -7.91 -0.49 -11.25
C LYS A 210 -7.41 -1.92 -11.53
N SER A 211 -7.16 -2.24 -12.80
CA SER A 211 -6.66 -3.53 -13.27
C SER A 211 -5.15 -3.74 -13.08
N SER A 212 -4.42 -2.75 -12.62
CA SER A 212 -2.96 -2.81 -12.40
C SER A 212 -2.61 -2.52 -10.95
N ALA A 213 -1.33 -2.72 -10.58
CA ALA A 213 -0.80 -2.33 -9.28
C ALA A 213 -1.15 -0.87 -8.97
N ALA A 214 -1.58 -0.60 -7.75
CA ALA A 214 -2.01 0.73 -7.36
C ALA A 214 -0.83 1.70 -7.35
N LYS A 215 -0.84 2.67 -8.26
CA LYS A 215 0.11 3.79 -8.30
C LYS A 215 -0.66 5.09 -8.05
N TRP A 216 -0.12 5.91 -7.17
CA TRP A 216 -0.68 7.20 -6.79
C TRP A 216 0.17 8.33 -7.37
N GLY A 217 -0.42 9.50 -7.55
CA GLY A 217 0.26 10.66 -8.11
C GLY A 217 -0.57 11.91 -7.95
N PHE A 218 -0.13 12.99 -8.57
CA PHE A 218 -0.86 14.24 -8.56
C PHE A 218 -2.08 14.16 -9.46
N VAL A 219 -3.22 14.50 -8.92
CA VAL A 219 -4.52 14.53 -9.60
C VAL A 219 -5.19 15.84 -9.22
N PRO A 220 -5.58 16.69 -10.16
CA PRO A 220 -6.28 17.93 -9.85
C PRO A 220 -7.55 17.69 -9.02
N GLU A 221 -7.88 18.61 -8.14
CA GLU A 221 -9.08 18.55 -7.29
C GLU A 221 -10.35 18.31 -8.12
N LYS A 222 -10.52 19.03 -9.23
CA LYS A 222 -11.63 18.88 -10.17
C LYS A 222 -11.77 17.46 -10.76
N ASN A 223 -10.71 16.66 -10.70
CA ASN A 223 -10.67 15.28 -11.16
C ASN A 223 -10.74 14.27 -9.98
N GLY A 224 -11.11 14.73 -8.77
CA GLY A 224 -11.26 13.91 -7.57
C GLY A 224 -9.95 13.71 -6.79
N GLY A 225 -8.94 14.54 -7.02
CA GLY A 225 -7.74 14.58 -6.18
C GLY A 225 -8.06 15.01 -4.76
N LEU A 226 -7.42 14.39 -3.79
CA LEU A 226 -7.58 14.70 -2.38
C LEU A 226 -6.40 15.53 -1.90
N TYR A 227 -6.68 16.62 -1.18
CA TYR A 227 -5.66 17.50 -0.63
C TYR A 227 -4.63 16.72 0.19
N SER A 228 -3.35 17.04 -0.03
CA SER A 228 -2.20 16.43 0.63
C SER A 228 -1.11 17.46 0.92
N LYS A 229 -0.54 17.40 2.14
CA LYS A 229 0.56 18.26 2.56
C LYS A 229 1.54 17.49 3.45
N THR A 230 2.83 17.63 3.13
CA THR A 230 3.94 17.06 3.91
C THR A 230 5.04 18.12 4.07
N GLU A 231 5.53 18.28 5.28
CA GLU A 231 6.73 19.07 5.57
C GLU A 231 7.93 18.13 5.69
N PHE A 232 9.07 18.55 5.13
CA PHE A 232 10.31 17.79 5.09
C PHE A 232 11.46 18.58 5.69
N LYS A 233 12.30 17.89 6.45
CA LYS A 233 13.57 18.41 6.98
C LYS A 233 14.67 17.41 6.69
N ILE A 234 15.76 17.86 6.07
CA ILE A 234 16.95 17.04 5.86
C ILE A 234 17.72 17.00 7.18
N LEU A 235 17.89 15.81 7.73
CA LEU A 235 18.59 15.58 8.98
C LEU A 235 20.08 15.32 8.75
N ASN A 236 20.41 14.63 7.64
CA ASN A 236 21.79 14.29 7.29
C ASN A 236 21.91 14.06 5.78
N LYS A 237 23.14 14.25 5.26
CA LYS A 237 23.53 13.99 3.86
C LYS A 237 24.74 13.08 3.84
N SER A 238 24.76 12.08 2.99
CA SER A 238 25.89 11.19 2.77
C SER A 238 25.99 10.79 1.30
N ASN A 239 27.00 10.01 0.95
CA ASN A 239 27.15 9.46 -0.40
C ASN A 239 27.24 7.94 -0.34
N TYR A 240 26.53 7.28 -1.24
CA TYR A 240 26.55 5.84 -1.38
C TYR A 240 26.52 5.44 -2.87
N LYS A 241 27.53 4.70 -3.32
CA LYS A 241 27.67 4.25 -4.72
C LYS A 241 27.52 5.39 -5.73
N ASN A 242 28.24 6.51 -5.51
CA ASN A 242 28.23 7.72 -6.34
C ASN A 242 26.86 8.44 -6.46
N MET A 243 25.97 8.22 -5.50
CA MET A 243 24.69 8.92 -5.38
C MET A 243 24.60 9.62 -4.03
N ASP A 244 23.96 10.77 -4.03
CA ASP A 244 23.70 11.48 -2.79
C ASP A 244 22.52 10.84 -2.07
N LEU A 245 22.73 10.52 -0.80
CA LEU A 245 21.71 10.05 0.12
C LEU A 245 21.28 11.18 1.06
N PHE A 246 19.99 11.25 1.32
CA PHE A 246 19.38 12.20 2.23
C PHE A 246 18.60 11.46 3.30
N TYR A 247 19.00 11.65 4.57
CA TYR A 247 18.20 11.23 5.70
C TYR A 247 17.21 12.33 6.03
N ILE A 248 15.93 12.02 5.95
CA ILE A 248 14.85 13.00 5.92
C ILE A 248 13.85 12.69 7.02
N GLU A 249 13.50 13.72 7.80
CA GLU A 249 12.28 13.74 8.61
C GLU A 249 11.12 14.28 7.77
N ALA A 250 10.00 13.55 7.76
CA ALA A 250 8.78 13.96 7.08
C ALA A 250 7.64 14.07 8.09
N GLN A 251 7.05 15.25 8.23
CA GLN A 251 5.85 15.47 9.03
C GLN A 251 4.62 15.49 8.14
N LEU A 252 3.76 14.49 8.29
CA LEU A 252 2.49 14.41 7.58
C LEU A 252 1.45 15.33 8.20
N LYS A 253 0.90 16.27 7.41
CA LYS A 253 -0.30 17.04 7.77
C LYS A 253 -1.59 16.32 7.32
N THR A 254 -1.51 15.48 6.31
CA THR A 254 -2.59 14.62 5.80
C THR A 254 -2.09 13.18 5.72
N GLY A 255 -2.92 12.20 5.35
CA GLY A 255 -2.55 10.79 5.33
C GLY A 255 -3.04 10.07 4.06
N ARG A 256 -2.63 10.53 2.85
CA ARG A 256 -3.02 9.86 1.60
C ARG A 256 -2.12 8.66 1.34
N THR A 257 -2.64 7.68 0.61
CA THR A 257 -1.88 6.48 0.23
C THR A 257 -0.62 6.87 -0.53
N HIS A 258 0.53 6.32 -0.14
CA HIS A 258 1.86 6.59 -0.70
C HIS A 258 2.29 8.06 -0.65
N GLN A 259 1.70 8.90 0.21
CA GLN A 259 1.89 10.36 0.17
C GLN A 259 3.37 10.79 0.22
N ILE A 260 4.14 10.32 1.20
CA ILE A 260 5.58 10.66 1.32
C ILE A 260 6.34 10.18 0.10
N ARG A 261 6.06 8.98 -0.38
CA ARG A 261 6.70 8.34 -1.54
C ARG A 261 6.51 9.17 -2.80
N VAL A 262 5.26 9.60 -3.08
CA VAL A 262 4.92 10.45 -4.22
C VAL A 262 5.55 11.83 -4.10
N HIS A 263 5.43 12.46 -2.93
CA HIS A 263 5.96 13.81 -2.70
C HIS A 263 7.47 13.84 -2.89
N LEU A 264 8.22 12.95 -2.24
CA LEU A 264 9.68 12.93 -2.37
C LEU A 264 10.12 12.58 -3.81
N SER A 265 9.47 11.61 -4.46
CA SER A 265 9.75 11.31 -5.86
C SER A 265 9.54 12.52 -6.77
N SER A 266 8.48 13.29 -6.56
CA SER A 266 8.22 14.52 -7.35
C SER A 266 9.25 15.63 -7.14
N ALA A 267 9.92 15.63 -5.99
CA ALA A 267 11.02 16.54 -5.67
C ALA A 267 12.39 16.07 -6.20
N GLY A 268 12.43 14.95 -6.94
CA GLY A 268 13.69 14.36 -7.41
C GLY A 268 14.45 13.60 -6.32
N LEU A 269 13.77 13.26 -5.22
CA LEU A 269 14.27 12.54 -4.04
C LEU A 269 13.51 11.22 -3.81
N PRO A 270 13.44 10.29 -4.79
CA PRO A 270 12.76 9.03 -4.58
C PRO A 270 13.38 8.29 -3.39
N LEU A 271 12.54 7.53 -2.67
CA LEU A 271 13.01 6.73 -1.53
C LEU A 271 13.91 5.58 -1.99
N LEU A 272 14.95 5.31 -1.25
CA LEU A 272 15.77 4.11 -1.42
C LEU A 272 14.90 2.87 -1.20
N GLY A 273 14.92 1.93 -2.16
CA GLY A 273 14.08 0.73 -2.18
C GLY A 273 12.70 0.92 -2.83
N ASP A 274 12.35 2.13 -3.26
CA ASP A 274 11.02 2.41 -3.84
C ASP A 274 11.05 2.44 -5.38
N GLU A 275 11.18 1.27 -5.99
CA GLU A 275 11.20 1.13 -7.45
C GLU A 275 9.94 1.66 -8.13
N LEU A 276 8.77 1.59 -7.46
CA LEU A 276 7.50 2.07 -8.01
C LEU A 276 7.54 3.58 -8.33
N TYR A 277 8.29 4.33 -7.54
CA TYR A 277 8.42 5.79 -7.66
C TYR A 277 9.83 6.26 -8.06
N GLY A 278 10.64 5.37 -8.65
CA GLY A 278 11.92 5.72 -9.24
C GLY A 278 13.12 5.62 -8.29
N GLY A 279 12.95 5.03 -7.13
CA GLY A 279 14.05 4.71 -6.23
C GLY A 279 14.89 3.53 -6.71
N ILE A 280 16.09 3.43 -6.16
CA ILE A 280 17.01 2.32 -6.46
C ILE A 280 16.55 1.07 -5.70
N PRO A 281 16.66 -0.12 -6.30
CA PRO A 281 16.32 -1.37 -5.62
C PRO A 281 17.08 -1.58 -4.30
N GLU A 282 16.35 -1.95 -3.26
CA GLU A 282 16.89 -2.38 -1.97
C GLU A 282 15.92 -3.40 -1.33
N LYS A 283 16.35 -4.11 -0.27
CA LYS A 283 15.56 -5.15 0.39
C LYS A 283 14.18 -4.68 0.89
N ARG A 284 14.05 -3.37 1.16
CA ARG A 284 12.81 -2.73 1.60
C ARG A 284 12.80 -1.25 1.26
N ILE A 285 11.64 -0.64 1.26
CA ILE A 285 11.53 0.83 1.18
C ILE A 285 12.02 1.44 2.48
N MET A 286 12.92 2.44 2.37
CA MET A 286 13.47 3.17 3.51
C MET A 286 12.49 4.24 3.98
N LEU A 287 11.39 3.79 4.56
CA LEU A 287 10.36 4.62 5.17
C LEU A 287 9.93 4.01 6.50
N HIS A 288 9.92 4.82 7.55
CA HIS A 288 9.65 4.40 8.90
C HIS A 288 8.80 5.44 9.66
N SER A 289 7.67 5.02 10.20
CA SER A 289 6.82 5.82 11.08
C SER A 289 7.51 5.96 12.44
N LYS A 290 8.27 7.06 12.61
CA LYS A 290 9.17 7.27 13.75
C LYS A 290 8.44 7.67 15.02
N CYS A 291 7.39 8.51 14.89
CA CYS A 291 6.73 9.04 16.07
C CYS A 291 5.25 9.34 15.82
N LEU A 292 4.43 9.04 16.81
CA LEU A 292 3.06 9.48 16.93
C LEU A 292 2.94 10.35 18.19
N GLU A 293 2.41 11.59 18.04
CA GLU A 293 2.11 12.47 19.17
C GLU A 293 0.62 12.83 19.13
N PHE A 294 -0.10 12.60 20.21
CA PHE A 294 -1.54 12.86 20.32
C PHE A 294 -1.98 12.97 21.79
N VAL A 295 -3.17 13.50 22.02
CA VAL A 295 -3.77 13.56 23.35
C VAL A 295 -4.53 12.25 23.61
N HIS A 296 -4.27 11.61 24.75
CA HIS A 296 -5.00 10.38 25.11
C HIS A 296 -6.51 10.66 25.28
N PRO A 297 -7.41 9.86 24.65
CA PRO A 297 -8.83 10.19 24.61
C PRO A 297 -9.52 10.19 25.98
N ILE A 298 -9.00 9.42 26.94
CA ILE A 298 -9.57 9.32 28.30
C ILE A 298 -8.80 10.16 29.30
N THR A 299 -7.49 9.90 29.46
CA THR A 299 -6.67 10.58 30.49
C THR A 299 -6.35 12.02 30.15
N LYS A 300 -6.53 12.44 28.89
CA LYS A 300 -6.19 13.77 28.35
C LYS A 300 -4.71 14.12 28.45
N GLU A 301 -3.85 13.17 28.73
CA GLU A 301 -2.40 13.35 28.74
C GLU A 301 -1.85 13.41 27.30
N GLN A 302 -0.82 14.22 27.11
CA GLN A 302 -0.09 14.29 25.84
C GLN A 302 0.84 13.10 25.74
N LEU A 303 0.58 12.20 24.80
CA LEU A 303 1.42 11.06 24.50
C LEU A 303 2.36 11.35 23.32
N LYS A 304 3.63 10.96 23.51
CA LYS A 304 4.65 10.98 22.47
C LYS A 304 5.31 9.61 22.40
N ILE A 305 4.92 8.81 21.40
CA ILE A 305 5.33 7.43 21.26
C ILE A 305 6.31 7.30 20.11
N ASN A 306 7.52 6.87 20.42
CA ASN A 306 8.62 6.74 19.47
C ASN A 306 8.89 5.28 19.13
N ALA A 307 8.95 4.95 17.83
CA ALA A 307 9.48 3.68 17.36
C ALA A 307 11.02 3.74 17.24
N PRO A 308 11.76 2.71 17.64
CA PRO A 308 13.20 2.66 17.42
C PRO A 308 13.49 2.64 15.91
N ILE A 309 14.56 3.33 15.51
CA ILE A 309 15.00 3.31 14.10
C ILE A 309 15.45 1.87 13.78
N PRO A 310 15.00 1.28 12.67
CA PRO A 310 15.41 -0.05 12.28
C PRO A 310 16.93 -0.11 11.98
N ASP A 311 17.61 -1.17 12.43
CA ASP A 311 19.06 -1.37 12.20
C ASP A 311 19.47 -1.26 10.73
N PHE A 312 18.54 -1.57 9.82
CA PHE A 312 18.78 -1.46 8.40
C PHE A 312 19.05 -0.03 7.93
N PHE A 313 18.59 1.00 8.66
CA PHE A 313 18.92 2.40 8.40
C PHE A 313 20.38 2.70 8.77
N ASN A 314 20.94 2.02 9.77
CA ASN A 314 22.33 2.20 10.23
C ASN A 314 23.36 1.80 9.15
N LYS A 315 22.98 0.97 8.17
CA LYS A 315 23.83 0.66 7.00
C LYS A 315 24.22 1.92 6.21
N TYR A 316 23.39 2.95 6.25
CA TYR A 316 23.56 4.18 5.47
C TYR A 316 23.92 5.39 6.33
N TYR A 317 23.57 5.35 7.59
CA TYR A 317 23.81 6.41 8.56
C TYR A 317 24.06 5.77 9.93
N ASN A 318 25.08 6.26 10.66
CA ASN A 318 25.28 5.92 12.07
C ASN A 318 24.26 6.71 12.91
N LEU A 319 23.09 6.14 13.16
CA LEU A 319 21.94 6.77 13.84
C LEU A 319 21.81 6.27 15.27
#